data_3abbf18b2522e26a2ca1f0d7754389bc
#
_entry.id   3abbf18b2522e26a2ca1f0d7754389bc
#
_cell.length_a   1.000
_cell.length_b   1.000
_cell.length_c   1.000
_cell.angle_alpha   90.00
_cell.angle_beta   90.00
_cell.angle_gamma   90.00
#
_symmetry.space_group_name_H-M   'P 1'
#
loop_
_entity.id
_entity.type
_entity.pdbx_description
1 polymer ?
#
loop_
_entity_poly.entity_id
_entity_poly.type
_entity_poly.pdbx_seq_one_letter_code
_entity_poly.pdbx_strand_id
1 'polypeptide(L)' 'MKYDITHALQALKPAAEWVQRGDAYSGLEWLDGSQTKPTETEVTNKVTALD' A
#
# COMPACT_ATOMS: atom_id res chain seq x y z
N MET A 1 1.65 2.27 -15.46
CA MET A 1 1.71 0.97 -14.77
C MET A 1 0.31 0.43 -14.57
N LYS A 2 0.16 -0.87 -14.59
CA LYS A 2 -1.14 -1.52 -14.41
C LYS A 2 -1.61 -1.46 -12.97
N TYR A 3 -0.68 -1.44 -12.04
CA TYR A 3 -0.97 -1.51 -10.62
C TYR A 3 -0.49 -0.25 -9.93
N ASP A 4 -1.14 0.09 -8.85
CA ASP A 4 -0.78 1.25 -8.06
C ASP A 4 -0.61 0.85 -6.59
N ILE A 5 -0.46 1.86 -5.73
CA ILE A 5 -0.25 1.64 -4.30
C ILE A 5 -1.39 0.86 -3.67
N THR A 6 -2.62 1.10 -4.10
CA THR A 6 -3.76 0.41 -3.50
C THR A 6 -3.71 -1.09 -3.77
N HIS A 7 -3.30 -1.49 -4.95
CA HIS A 7 -3.11 -2.90 -5.26
C HIS A 7 -2.00 -3.51 -4.42
N ALA A 8 -0.89 -2.79 -4.27
CA ALA A 8 0.22 -3.25 -3.45
C ALA A 8 -0.19 -3.43 -1.99
N LEU A 9 -0.94 -2.47 -1.46
CA LEU A 9 -1.39 -2.54 -0.08
C LEU A 9 -2.32 -3.72 0.17
N GLN A 10 -3.22 -3.99 -0.76
CA GLN A 10 -4.12 -5.13 -0.65
C GLN A 10 -3.35 -6.46 -0.67
N ALA A 11 -2.28 -6.52 -1.45
CA ALA A 11 -1.45 -7.72 -1.53
C ALA A 11 -0.55 -7.90 -0.31
N LEU A 12 0.03 -6.80 0.19
CA LEU A 12 0.94 -6.85 1.33
C LEU A 12 0.21 -7.03 2.66
N LYS A 13 -0.90 -6.34 2.82
CA LYS A 13 -1.65 -6.31 4.08
C LYS A 13 -3.14 -6.52 3.81
N PRO A 14 -3.53 -7.75 3.45
CA PRO A 14 -4.95 -8.02 3.19
C PRO A 14 -5.79 -7.75 4.44
N ALA A 15 -6.98 -7.21 4.22
CA ALA A 15 -7.93 -6.87 5.28
C ALA A 15 -7.47 -5.76 6.22
N ALA A 16 -6.36 -5.08 5.94
CA ALA A 16 -5.92 -3.94 6.75
C ALA A 16 -6.80 -2.72 6.48
N GLU A 17 -6.92 -1.87 7.48
CA GLU A 17 -7.67 -0.62 7.35
C GLU A 17 -6.73 0.53 7.03
N TRP A 18 -6.98 1.19 5.91
CA TRP A 18 -6.18 2.34 5.47
C TRP A 18 -6.97 3.17 4.48
N VAL A 19 -6.53 4.41 4.30
CA VAL A 19 -7.10 5.33 3.31
C VAL A 19 -5.95 5.83 2.44
N GLN A 20 -6.12 5.76 1.13
CA GLN A 20 -5.15 6.27 0.17
C GLN A 20 -5.74 7.51 -0.51
N ARG A 21 -5.03 8.62 -0.40
CA ARG A 21 -5.43 9.88 -1.03
C ARG A 21 -4.42 10.21 -2.12
N GLY A 22 -4.85 10.13 -3.36
CA GLY A 22 -3.97 10.33 -4.50
C GLY A 22 -3.19 9.07 -4.84
N ASP A 23 -2.13 9.22 -5.62
CA ASP A 23 -1.37 8.10 -6.16
C ASP A 23 -0.01 7.89 -5.48
N ALA A 24 0.32 8.73 -4.51
CA ALA A 24 1.63 8.68 -3.86
C ALA A 24 1.54 8.05 -2.49
N TYR A 25 2.63 7.41 -2.07
CA TYR A 25 2.72 6.84 -0.74
C TYR A 25 2.46 7.88 0.35
N SER A 26 2.86 9.11 0.12
CA SER A 26 2.64 10.19 1.08
C SER A 26 1.16 10.48 1.36
N GLY A 27 0.28 10.05 0.47
CA GLY A 27 -1.16 10.19 0.66
C GLY A 27 -1.80 9.03 1.40
N LEU A 28 -1.01 8.05 1.83
CA LEU A 28 -1.50 6.89 2.57
C LEU A 28 -1.71 7.25 4.04
N GLU A 29 -2.91 6.99 4.52
CA GLU A 29 -3.22 7.12 5.94
C GLU A 29 -3.51 5.72 6.48
N TRP A 30 -2.65 5.25 7.39
CA TRP A 30 -2.75 3.90 7.93
C TRP A 30 -3.61 3.93 9.19
N LEU A 31 -4.69 3.18 9.18
CA LEU A 31 -5.65 3.16 10.28
C LEU A 31 -5.61 1.87 11.10
N ASP A 32 -5.01 0.83 10.55
CA ASP A 32 -5.00 -0.49 11.19
C ASP A 32 -3.96 -0.53 12.33
N GLY A 33 -4.41 -0.85 13.52
CA GLY A 33 -3.54 -0.97 14.68
C GLY A 33 -2.97 -2.38 14.88
N SER A 34 -3.50 -3.37 14.17
CA SER A 34 -3.05 -4.76 14.33
C SER A 34 -2.03 -5.18 13.28
N GLN A 35 -1.89 -4.43 12.19
CA GLN A 35 -0.88 -4.69 11.17
C GLN A 35 0.02 -3.49 11.03
N THR A 36 1.33 -3.73 10.91
CA THR A 36 2.30 -2.66 10.76
C THR A 36 2.19 -2.02 9.38
N LYS A 37 2.23 -0.68 9.33
CA LYS A 37 2.23 0.06 8.07
C LYS A 37 3.45 -0.36 7.24
N PRO A 38 3.24 -0.76 5.97
CA PRO A 38 4.38 -1.08 5.11
C PRO A 38 5.18 0.18 4.78
N THR A 39 6.48 0.01 4.53
CA THR A 39 7.32 1.13 4.15
C THR A 39 7.10 1.48 2.68
N GLU A 40 7.54 2.69 2.30
CA GLU A 40 7.46 3.10 0.90
C GLU A 40 8.21 2.14 -0.02
N THR A 41 9.37 1.66 0.43
CA THR A 41 10.15 0.70 -0.33
C THR A 41 9.40 -0.60 -0.54
N GLU A 42 8.75 -1.11 0.50
CA GLU A 42 7.96 -2.34 0.39
C GLU A 42 6.80 -2.16 -0.60
N VAL A 43 6.12 -1.03 -0.53
CA VAL A 43 5.00 -0.75 -1.42
C VAL A 43 5.48 -0.63 -2.87
N THR A 44 6.56 0.12 -3.10
CA THR A 44 7.13 0.30 -4.43
C THR A 44 7.57 -1.03 -5.03
N ASN A 45 8.25 -1.85 -4.23
CA ASN A 45 8.71 -3.16 -4.69
C ASN A 45 7.53 -4.07 -5.04
N LYS A 46 6.46 -3.99 -4.27
CA LYS A 46 5.28 -4.81 -4.55
C LYS A 46 4.58 -4.37 -5.82
N VAL A 47 4.46 -3.07 -6.06
CA VAL A 47 3.90 -2.58 -7.32
C VAL A 47 4.71 -3.11 -8.50
N THR A 48 6.02 -3.06 -8.40
CA THR A 48 6.91 -3.59 -9.43
C THR A 48 6.71 -5.10 -9.64
N ALA A 49 6.55 -5.83 -8.54
CA ALA A 49 6.35 -7.28 -8.61
C ALA A 49 5.00 -7.66 -9.22
N LEU A 50 3.98 -6.86 -9.00
CA LEU A 50 2.65 -7.11 -9.57
C LEU A 50 2.60 -6.76 -11.07
N ASP A 51 3.38 -5.79 -11.46
CA ASP A 51 3.41 -5.32 -12.86
C ASP A 51 4.24 -6.29 -13.80
#